data_28879cb371e61f366df9882de6497d0c
#
_entry.id   28879cb371e61f366df9882de6497d0c
#
_cell.length_a   1.000
_cell.length_b   1.000
_cell.length_c   1.000
_cell.angle_alpha   90.00
_cell.angle_beta   90.00
_cell.angle_gamma   90.00
#
_symmetry.space_group_name_H-M   'P 1'
#
loop_
_entity.id
_entity.type
_entity.pdbx_description
1 polymer ?
#
loop_
_entity_poly.entity_id
_entity_poly.type
_entity_poly.pdbx_seq_one_letter_code
_entity_poly.pdbx_strand_id
1 'polypeptide(L)'
;MRRTIPQRLLRAFAALMLLAGPARAQGSRLPVPYGVGERLEYDVHFGKIRVGSGAMEVEGLADVRGRETWHTVFTVQGGLKFVYRVNDRYESWIDTRTGNSLRYKQDLSEGRRDVERNFEFFPERSVFTENAEPEKPSVRNPLDDGSFIFFLRTIPLIVGETYTFERYFLPDRNPVTIRVLRRERIRVPAGEFDALVIQPVIKSKGIFSENGHAEVWLSDDDARIMLQMKSALSFGSLNLYLTSYRRAPARTSANH
;
A
#
# COMPACT_ATOMS: atom_id res chain seq x y z
N MET A 1 -61.37 -48.85 -30.36
CA MET A 1 -59.91 -49.01 -30.59
C MET A 1 -59.19 -47.91 -29.82
N ARG A 2 -58.64 -48.21 -28.63
CA ARG A 2 -57.86 -47.31 -27.82
C ARG A 2 -56.38 -47.61 -28.11
N ARG A 3 -55.60 -46.62 -28.65
CA ARG A 3 -54.15 -46.72 -28.84
C ARG A 3 -53.47 -46.26 -27.65
N THR A 4 -52.83 -47.08 -26.91
CA THR A 4 -51.92 -46.85 -25.82
C THR A 4 -50.58 -46.34 -26.34
N ILE A 5 -50.11 -45.14 -25.89
CA ILE A 5 -48.80 -44.56 -26.16
C ILE A 5 -47.79 -45.10 -25.11
N PRO A 6 -46.62 -45.61 -25.48
CA PRO A 6 -45.69 -46.20 -24.55
C PRO A 6 -44.95 -45.15 -23.72
N GLN A 7 -45.00 -45.33 -22.40
CA GLN A 7 -44.39 -44.49 -21.34
C GLN A 7 -42.84 -44.60 -21.25
N ARG A 8 -42.10 -44.58 -22.32
CA ARG A 8 -40.62 -44.75 -22.29
C ARG A 8 -39.81 -43.56 -22.73
N LEU A 9 -40.38 -42.36 -22.93
CA LEU A 9 -39.67 -41.18 -23.41
C LEU A 9 -39.63 -39.99 -22.40
N LEU A 10 -39.91 -40.22 -21.12
CA LEU A 10 -39.98 -39.14 -20.10
C LEU A 10 -38.87 -39.26 -19.01
N ARG A 11 -37.76 -39.94 -19.29
CA ARG A 11 -36.67 -40.10 -18.30
C ARG A 11 -35.30 -39.59 -18.73
N ALA A 12 -35.20 -38.77 -19.76
CA ALA A 12 -33.90 -38.28 -20.28
C ALA A 12 -33.72 -36.74 -20.19
N PHE A 13 -34.56 -36.01 -19.46
CA PHE A 13 -34.44 -34.54 -19.36
C PHE A 13 -34.23 -33.96 -17.94
N ALA A 14 -33.86 -34.79 -16.97
CA ALA A 14 -33.75 -34.38 -15.57
C ALA A 14 -32.30 -34.44 -14.99
N ALA A 15 -31.26 -34.36 -15.82
CA ALA A 15 -29.88 -34.50 -15.34
C ALA A 15 -28.88 -33.47 -15.92
N LEU A 16 -29.33 -32.26 -16.26
CA LEU A 16 -28.41 -31.21 -16.73
C LEU A 16 -28.73 -29.80 -16.15
N MET A 17 -29.11 -29.73 -14.88
CA MET A 17 -29.20 -28.49 -14.15
C MET A 17 -28.62 -28.69 -12.77
N LEU A 18 -27.31 -28.53 -12.58
CA LEU A 18 -26.69 -28.29 -11.27
C LEU A 18 -25.15 -28.28 -11.39
N LEU A 19 -24.60 -27.28 -12.09
CA LEU A 19 -23.21 -26.86 -11.92
C LEU A 19 -23.04 -25.39 -12.33
N ALA A 20 -24.05 -24.55 -12.08
CA ALA A 20 -23.83 -23.12 -11.98
C ALA A 20 -23.52 -22.82 -10.51
N GLY A 21 -22.27 -23.04 -10.10
CA GLY A 21 -21.77 -22.46 -8.84
C GLY A 21 -22.04 -20.96 -8.86
N PRO A 22 -22.31 -20.32 -7.72
CA PRO A 22 -22.55 -18.87 -7.68
C PRO A 22 -21.33 -18.19 -8.28
N ALA A 23 -21.48 -17.62 -9.47
CA ALA A 23 -20.52 -16.66 -10.00
C ALA A 23 -20.47 -15.53 -8.96
N ARG A 24 -19.44 -15.54 -8.09
CA ARG A 24 -19.17 -14.41 -7.23
C ARG A 24 -19.01 -13.22 -8.16
N ALA A 25 -19.95 -12.29 -8.12
CA ALA A 25 -19.81 -11.00 -8.76
C ALA A 25 -18.53 -10.39 -8.21
N GLN A 26 -17.44 -10.49 -8.95
CA GLN A 26 -16.19 -9.83 -8.63
C GLN A 26 -16.47 -8.35 -8.82
N GLY A 27 -16.79 -7.65 -7.72
CA GLY A 27 -16.91 -6.20 -7.72
C GLY A 27 -15.64 -5.60 -8.33
N SER A 28 -15.78 -4.53 -9.10
CA SER A 28 -14.66 -3.87 -9.77
C SER A 28 -13.59 -3.41 -8.76
N ARG A 29 -12.32 -3.55 -9.11
CA ARG A 29 -11.20 -3.00 -8.34
C ARG A 29 -11.31 -1.46 -8.31
N LEU A 30 -10.81 -0.85 -7.23
CA LEU A 30 -10.64 0.60 -7.17
C LEU A 30 -9.73 1.09 -8.32
N PRO A 31 -10.03 2.23 -8.92
CA PRO A 31 -9.11 2.90 -9.82
C PRO A 31 -7.94 3.47 -9.00
N VAL A 32 -6.77 2.86 -9.14
CA VAL A 32 -5.54 3.30 -8.45
C VAL A 32 -4.45 3.58 -9.47
N PRO A 33 -3.51 4.52 -9.17
CA PRO A 33 -2.45 4.92 -10.09
C PRO A 33 -1.24 3.97 -10.10
N TYR A 34 -1.36 2.80 -9.50
CA TYR A 34 -0.30 1.79 -9.43
C TYR A 34 -0.84 0.41 -9.85
N GLY A 35 0.06 -0.53 -10.05
CA GLY A 35 -0.33 -1.89 -10.42
C GLY A 35 0.84 -2.87 -10.37
N VAL A 36 0.53 -4.13 -10.58
CA VAL A 36 1.51 -5.23 -10.57
C VAL A 36 2.69 -4.95 -11.51
N GLY A 37 3.91 -5.13 -11.00
CA GLY A 37 5.15 -4.88 -11.70
C GLY A 37 5.68 -3.45 -11.60
N GLU A 38 4.95 -2.54 -10.93
CA GLU A 38 5.52 -1.23 -10.59
C GLU A 38 6.66 -1.40 -9.61
N ARG A 39 7.79 -0.72 -9.86
CA ARG A 39 8.95 -0.69 -8.98
C ARG A 39 9.61 0.68 -9.01
N LEU A 40 9.85 1.25 -7.82
CA LEU A 40 10.50 2.53 -7.58
C LEU A 40 11.74 2.28 -6.73
N GLU A 41 12.92 2.74 -7.16
CA GLU A 41 14.17 2.55 -6.44
C GLU A 41 14.71 3.88 -5.93
N TYR A 42 15.33 3.86 -4.76
CA TYR A 42 15.75 5.05 -4.06
C TYR A 42 17.17 4.94 -3.51
N ASP A 43 17.90 6.05 -3.54
CA ASP A 43 19.03 6.26 -2.64
C ASP A 43 18.51 6.74 -1.28
N VAL A 44 19.03 6.14 -0.21
CA VAL A 44 18.74 6.53 1.17
C VAL A 44 19.90 7.33 1.73
N HIS A 45 19.61 8.53 2.22
CA HIS A 45 20.59 9.45 2.78
C HIS A 45 20.30 9.76 4.23
N PHE A 46 21.33 9.82 5.04
CA PHE A 46 21.32 10.45 6.36
C PHE A 46 22.03 11.80 6.27
N GLY A 47 21.28 12.88 6.39
CA GLY A 47 21.78 14.20 6.03
C GLY A 47 22.16 14.25 4.55
N LYS A 48 23.44 14.54 4.28
CA LYS A 48 24.01 14.57 2.92
C LYS A 48 24.71 13.27 2.51
N ILE A 49 24.85 12.32 3.42
CA ILE A 49 25.61 11.08 3.19
C ILE A 49 24.66 9.99 2.69
N ARG A 50 24.98 9.39 1.55
CA ARG A 50 24.29 8.19 1.09
C ARG A 50 24.67 7.03 2.02
N VAL A 51 23.67 6.45 2.66
CA VAL A 51 23.83 5.37 3.64
C VAL A 51 23.23 4.05 3.17
N GLY A 52 22.49 4.05 2.07
CA GLY A 52 21.84 2.83 1.60
C GLY A 52 20.98 3.03 0.35
N SER A 53 20.11 2.08 0.13
CA SER A 53 19.09 2.06 -0.94
C SER A 53 17.77 1.58 -0.39
N GLY A 54 16.69 1.90 -1.07
CA GLY A 54 15.35 1.41 -0.80
C GLY A 54 14.62 1.07 -2.10
N ALA A 55 13.59 0.28 -2.01
CA ALA A 55 12.70 0.03 -3.14
C ALA A 55 11.25 -0.12 -2.68
N MET A 56 10.32 0.44 -3.45
CA MET A 56 8.89 0.20 -3.34
C MET A 56 8.41 -0.57 -4.55
N GLU A 57 7.63 -1.62 -4.35
CA GLU A 57 7.17 -2.49 -5.43
C GLU A 57 5.73 -2.96 -5.20
N VAL A 58 4.98 -3.13 -6.30
CA VAL A 58 3.75 -3.92 -6.33
C VAL A 58 4.12 -5.28 -6.92
N GLU A 59 4.44 -6.24 -6.05
CA GLU A 59 4.94 -7.57 -6.48
C GLU A 59 3.88 -8.38 -7.21
N GLY A 60 2.61 -8.28 -6.79
CA GLY A 60 1.56 -9.10 -7.38
C GLY A 60 0.17 -8.87 -6.80
N LEU A 61 -0.73 -9.76 -7.18
CA LEU A 61 -2.01 -9.95 -6.54
C LEU A 61 -1.94 -11.19 -5.65
N ALA A 62 -2.55 -11.11 -4.47
CA ALA A 62 -2.61 -12.22 -3.52
C ALA A 62 -4.02 -12.33 -2.92
N ASP A 63 -4.39 -13.52 -2.47
CA ASP A 63 -5.62 -13.72 -1.71
C ASP A 63 -5.34 -13.61 -0.21
N VAL A 64 -6.15 -12.82 0.48
CA VAL A 64 -6.18 -12.76 1.93
C VAL A 64 -7.60 -13.04 2.40
N ARG A 65 -7.86 -14.22 2.92
CA ARG A 65 -9.17 -14.65 3.43
C ARG A 65 -10.30 -14.50 2.39
N GLY A 66 -10.06 -14.89 1.12
CA GLY A 66 -11.03 -14.81 0.03
C GLY A 66 -11.21 -13.40 -0.55
N ARG A 67 -10.31 -12.47 -0.23
CA ARG A 67 -10.29 -11.10 -0.75
C ARG A 67 -9.02 -10.88 -1.55
N GLU A 68 -9.17 -10.43 -2.79
CA GLU A 68 -8.04 -10.06 -3.63
C GLU A 68 -7.36 -8.81 -3.11
N THR A 69 -6.02 -8.84 -3.02
CA THR A 69 -5.20 -7.73 -2.54
C THR A 69 -4.07 -7.43 -3.50
N TRP A 70 -3.64 -6.15 -3.55
CA TRP A 70 -2.30 -5.82 -4.03
C TRP A 70 -1.30 -6.19 -2.94
N HIS A 71 -0.31 -7.03 -3.27
CA HIS A 71 0.84 -7.29 -2.42
C HIS A 71 1.90 -6.25 -2.75
N THR A 72 2.15 -5.36 -1.82
CA THR A 72 3.12 -4.28 -1.95
C THR A 72 4.26 -4.49 -0.98
N VAL A 73 5.46 -4.13 -1.41
CA VAL A 73 6.69 -4.33 -0.64
C VAL A 73 7.49 -3.04 -0.61
N PHE A 74 7.99 -2.68 0.56
CA PHE A 74 9.00 -1.65 0.74
C PHE A 74 10.21 -2.24 1.43
N THR A 75 11.39 -2.05 0.84
CA THR A 75 12.67 -2.50 1.41
C THR A 75 13.60 -1.34 1.65
N VAL A 76 14.37 -1.40 2.72
CA VAL A 76 15.46 -0.48 3.01
C VAL A 76 16.70 -1.27 3.38
N GLN A 77 17.79 -1.05 2.68
CA GLN A 77 19.06 -1.71 2.94
C GLN A 77 20.18 -0.67 3.05
N GLY A 78 21.06 -0.81 4.04
CA GLY A 78 22.17 0.12 4.20
C GLY A 78 22.74 0.15 5.59
N GLY A 79 23.17 1.33 6.00
CA GLY A 79 23.78 1.60 7.29
C GLY A 79 25.17 2.22 7.19
N LEU A 80 25.80 2.40 8.31
CA LEU A 80 27.20 2.86 8.40
C LEU A 80 28.12 1.65 8.56
N LYS A 81 29.07 1.47 7.63
CA LYS A 81 30.03 0.34 7.64
C LYS A 81 30.61 0.15 9.04
N PHE A 82 30.55 -1.09 9.55
CA PHE A 82 31.06 -1.53 10.85
C PHE A 82 30.39 -0.96 12.10
N VAL A 83 29.40 -0.04 11.94
CA VAL A 83 28.73 0.63 13.07
C VAL A 83 27.28 0.18 13.20
N TYR A 84 26.52 0.28 12.11
CA TYR A 84 25.08 0.01 12.12
C TYR A 84 24.61 -0.50 10.75
N ARG A 85 23.93 -1.62 10.72
CA ARG A 85 23.34 -2.21 9.51
C ARG A 85 21.83 -2.10 9.57
N VAL A 86 21.21 -1.82 8.45
CA VAL A 86 19.76 -1.86 8.25
C VAL A 86 19.45 -2.79 7.09
N ASN A 87 18.53 -3.70 7.28
CA ASN A 87 17.95 -4.54 6.23
C ASN A 87 16.50 -4.81 6.59
N ASP A 88 15.64 -3.89 6.23
CA ASP A 88 14.23 -3.89 6.59
C ASP A 88 13.35 -4.22 5.41
N ARG A 89 12.32 -5.02 5.64
CA ARG A 89 11.29 -5.37 4.68
C ARG A 89 9.91 -5.16 5.31
N TYR A 90 9.09 -4.40 4.63
CA TYR A 90 7.70 -4.11 4.97
C TYR A 90 6.81 -4.62 3.85
N GLU A 91 5.81 -5.44 4.18
CA GLU A 91 4.89 -6.02 3.22
C GLU A 91 3.46 -5.67 3.61
N SER A 92 2.68 -5.15 2.66
CA SER A 92 1.27 -4.80 2.88
C SER A 92 0.39 -5.50 1.85
N TRP A 93 -0.73 -6.05 2.30
CA TRP A 93 -1.78 -6.63 1.47
C TRP A 93 -2.99 -5.71 1.50
N ILE A 94 -3.15 -4.92 0.43
CA ILE A 94 -4.15 -3.87 0.30
C ILE A 94 -5.33 -4.42 -0.50
N ASP A 95 -6.50 -4.45 0.11
CA ASP A 95 -7.74 -4.91 -0.56
C ASP A 95 -8.01 -4.11 -1.84
N THR A 96 -8.20 -4.82 -2.95
CA THR A 96 -8.37 -4.18 -4.27
C THR A 96 -9.66 -3.40 -4.43
N ARG A 97 -10.66 -3.62 -3.57
CA ARG A 97 -12.00 -2.98 -3.64
C ARG A 97 -12.17 -1.85 -2.66
N THR A 98 -11.58 -1.96 -1.46
CA THR A 98 -11.78 -0.99 -0.39
C THR A 98 -10.56 -0.12 -0.11
N GLY A 99 -9.37 -0.56 -0.55
CA GLY A 99 -8.10 0.08 -0.23
C GLY A 99 -7.73 -0.04 1.25
N ASN A 100 -8.31 -1.00 1.98
CA ASN A 100 -7.97 -1.27 3.37
C ASN A 100 -6.80 -2.24 3.45
N SER A 101 -5.96 -2.09 4.45
CA SER A 101 -4.99 -3.12 4.81
C SER A 101 -5.72 -4.34 5.36
N LEU A 102 -5.38 -5.52 4.85
CA LEU A 102 -5.88 -6.80 5.38
C LEU A 102 -4.79 -7.58 6.12
N ARG A 103 -3.54 -7.37 5.75
CA ARG A 103 -2.35 -7.93 6.37
C ARG A 103 -1.19 -6.97 6.23
N TYR A 104 -0.30 -6.97 7.23
CA TYR A 104 0.95 -6.22 7.21
C TYR A 104 2.04 -7.02 7.89
N LYS A 105 3.22 -7.07 7.29
CA LYS A 105 4.38 -7.74 7.87
C LYS A 105 5.55 -6.76 7.94
N GLN A 106 6.26 -6.78 9.07
CA GLN A 106 7.54 -6.11 9.27
C GLN A 106 8.60 -7.18 9.55
N ASP A 107 9.66 -7.18 8.78
CA ASP A 107 10.88 -7.95 9.01
C ASP A 107 12.04 -6.95 9.07
N LEU A 108 12.47 -6.62 10.28
CA LEU A 108 13.39 -5.53 10.57
C LEU A 108 14.69 -6.10 11.11
N SER A 109 15.79 -5.79 10.45
CA SER A 109 17.13 -6.13 10.93
C SER A 109 17.96 -4.86 11.08
N GLU A 110 18.03 -4.36 12.30
CA GLU A 110 18.65 -3.08 12.65
C GLU A 110 19.77 -3.27 13.67
N GLY A 111 21.01 -3.13 13.22
CA GLY A 111 22.20 -3.28 14.07
C GLY A 111 22.35 -4.72 14.58
N ARG A 112 21.98 -4.96 15.84
CA ARG A 112 21.99 -6.29 16.51
C ARG A 112 20.57 -6.78 16.86
N ARG A 113 19.56 -6.09 16.39
CA ARG A 113 18.17 -6.38 16.72
C ARG A 113 17.44 -6.85 15.46
N ASP A 114 16.89 -8.06 15.54
CA ASP A 114 15.97 -8.59 14.53
C ASP A 114 14.57 -8.64 15.14
N VAL A 115 13.59 -8.12 14.40
CA VAL A 115 12.19 -8.05 14.84
C VAL A 115 11.30 -8.46 13.69
N GLU A 116 10.48 -9.47 13.89
CA GLU A 116 9.41 -9.83 12.99
C GLU A 116 8.05 -9.53 13.65
N ARG A 117 7.18 -8.83 12.92
CA ARG A 117 5.81 -8.54 13.32
C ARG A 117 4.85 -8.86 12.19
N ASN A 118 3.80 -9.58 12.52
CA ASN A 118 2.75 -9.96 11.60
C ASN A 118 1.41 -9.40 12.10
N PHE A 119 0.77 -8.56 11.29
CA PHE A 119 -0.52 -7.96 11.61
C PHE A 119 -1.60 -8.51 10.69
N GLU A 120 -2.72 -8.92 11.24
CA GLU A 120 -3.93 -9.28 10.50
C GLU A 120 -5.04 -8.29 10.86
N PHE A 121 -5.63 -7.65 9.86
CA PHE A 121 -6.69 -6.65 10.04
C PHE A 121 -8.05 -7.24 9.67
N PHE A 122 -9.06 -6.93 10.48
CA PHE A 122 -10.45 -7.34 10.29
C PHE A 122 -11.34 -6.09 10.24
N PRO A 123 -11.39 -5.39 9.08
CA PRO A 123 -12.09 -4.10 8.95
C PRO A 123 -13.57 -4.16 9.36
N GLU A 124 -14.25 -5.27 9.06
CA GLU A 124 -15.66 -5.52 9.37
C GLU A 124 -15.96 -5.58 10.87
N ARG A 125 -14.93 -5.86 11.69
CA ARG A 125 -15.04 -5.90 13.17
C ARG A 125 -14.27 -4.76 13.82
N SER A 126 -13.55 -3.93 13.04
CA SER A 126 -12.69 -2.85 13.51
C SER A 126 -11.66 -3.33 14.55
N VAL A 127 -10.99 -4.45 14.27
CA VAL A 127 -9.95 -5.02 15.12
C VAL A 127 -8.75 -5.48 14.29
N PHE A 128 -7.62 -5.68 14.96
CA PHE A 128 -6.43 -6.32 14.41
C PHE A 128 -5.80 -7.27 15.42
N THR A 129 -4.98 -8.21 14.94
CA THR A 129 -4.07 -9.02 15.76
C THR A 129 -2.62 -8.73 15.40
N GLU A 130 -1.71 -8.89 16.35
CA GLU A 130 -0.26 -8.80 16.14
C GLU A 130 0.37 -10.10 16.64
N ASN A 131 1.12 -10.80 15.77
CA ASN A 131 1.80 -12.07 16.11
C ASN A 131 0.87 -13.12 16.76
N ALA A 132 -0.37 -13.21 16.30
CA ALA A 132 -1.42 -14.08 16.87
C ALA A 132 -1.80 -13.79 18.34
N GLU A 133 -1.45 -12.61 18.86
CA GLU A 133 -1.95 -12.10 20.13
C GLU A 133 -3.47 -11.85 20.10
N PRO A 134 -4.12 -11.64 21.25
CA PRO A 134 -5.54 -11.27 21.29
C PRO A 134 -5.86 -10.03 20.45
N GLU A 135 -7.09 -9.97 19.94
CA GLU A 135 -7.58 -8.86 19.16
C GLU A 135 -7.48 -7.52 19.91
N LYS A 136 -6.99 -6.50 19.20
CA LYS A 136 -6.89 -5.11 19.66
C LYS A 136 -7.81 -4.23 18.82
N PRO A 137 -8.36 -3.14 19.36
CA PRO A 137 -9.18 -2.19 18.59
C PRO A 137 -8.42 -1.61 17.41
N SER A 138 -9.12 -1.48 16.28
CA SER A 138 -8.65 -0.78 15.08
C SER A 138 -9.71 0.17 14.57
N VAL A 139 -9.41 0.89 13.48
CA VAL A 139 -10.40 1.67 12.75
C VAL A 139 -11.11 0.81 11.71
N ARG A 140 -12.28 1.27 11.23
CA ARG A 140 -13.08 0.54 10.23
C ARG A 140 -12.39 0.38 8.88
N ASN A 141 -11.57 1.37 8.49
CA ASN A 141 -10.88 1.40 7.19
C ASN A 141 -9.36 1.51 7.41
N PRO A 142 -8.69 0.48 7.93
CA PRO A 142 -7.32 0.57 8.39
C PRO A 142 -6.33 0.70 7.25
N LEU A 143 -5.31 1.53 7.49
CA LEU A 143 -4.07 1.60 6.74
C LEU A 143 -2.91 1.28 7.68
N ASP A 144 -1.98 0.47 7.22
CA ASP A 144 -0.68 0.24 7.83
C ASP A 144 0.37 1.22 7.30
N ASP A 145 1.60 1.16 7.81
CA ASP A 145 2.67 2.08 7.43
C ASP A 145 3.07 1.97 5.95
N GLY A 146 3.04 0.77 5.36
CA GLY A 146 3.37 0.53 3.96
C GLY A 146 2.23 0.96 3.02
N SER A 147 1.00 0.58 3.34
CA SER A 147 -0.19 0.91 2.53
C SER A 147 -0.48 2.42 2.50
N PHE A 148 -0.06 3.14 3.54
CA PHE A 148 -0.28 4.58 3.65
C PHE A 148 0.32 5.37 2.47
N ILE A 149 1.54 5.03 2.02
CA ILE A 149 2.17 5.69 0.87
C ILE A 149 1.39 5.46 -0.42
N PHE A 150 0.85 4.24 -0.62
CA PHE A 150 0.00 3.95 -1.77
C PHE A 150 -1.33 4.69 -1.70
N PHE A 151 -1.91 4.84 -0.50
CA PHE A 151 -3.11 5.64 -0.30
C PHE A 151 -2.91 7.12 -0.65
N LEU A 152 -1.78 7.74 -0.28
CA LEU A 152 -1.47 9.14 -0.63
C LEU A 152 -1.58 9.42 -2.14
N ARG A 153 -1.30 8.43 -2.97
CA ARG A 153 -1.36 8.53 -4.42
C ARG A 153 -2.79 8.51 -4.97
N THR A 154 -3.78 8.13 -4.17
CA THR A 154 -5.18 7.97 -4.60
C THR A 154 -6.07 9.17 -4.30
N ILE A 155 -5.63 10.08 -3.43
CA ILE A 155 -6.44 11.23 -3.00
C ILE A 155 -6.27 12.42 -3.96
N PRO A 156 -7.31 13.26 -4.14
CA PRO A 156 -7.21 14.49 -4.95
C PRO A 156 -6.33 15.50 -4.22
N LEU A 157 -5.09 15.70 -4.68
CA LEU A 157 -4.12 16.61 -4.04
C LEU A 157 -4.24 18.01 -4.65
N ILE A 158 -4.98 18.93 -4.00
CA ILE A 158 -5.15 20.32 -4.40
C ILE A 158 -4.25 21.19 -3.52
N VAL A 159 -3.39 22.00 -4.14
CA VAL A 159 -2.46 22.89 -3.41
C VAL A 159 -3.24 23.87 -2.51
N GLY A 160 -2.79 23.98 -1.26
CA GLY A 160 -3.42 24.77 -0.21
C GLY A 160 -4.45 24.01 0.62
N GLU A 161 -4.92 22.86 0.15
CA GLU A 161 -5.90 22.05 0.88
C GLU A 161 -5.26 21.18 1.96
N THR A 162 -6.08 20.85 2.95
CA THR A 162 -5.73 19.93 4.04
C THR A 162 -6.78 18.84 4.11
N TYR A 163 -6.34 17.61 4.00
CA TYR A 163 -7.19 16.41 4.08
C TYR A 163 -6.98 15.72 5.42
N THR A 164 -8.06 15.24 6.03
CA THR A 164 -8.03 14.55 7.33
C THR A 164 -8.75 13.22 7.22
N PHE A 165 -8.12 12.15 7.73
CA PHE A 165 -8.60 10.77 7.62
C PHE A 165 -8.46 10.02 8.94
N GLU A 166 -9.50 9.27 9.32
CA GLU A 166 -9.51 8.32 10.44
C GLU A 166 -9.14 6.92 9.94
N ARG A 167 -7.91 6.79 9.39
CA ARG A 167 -7.51 5.57 8.69
C ARG A 167 -6.25 4.88 9.20
N TYR A 168 -5.47 5.49 10.08
CA TYR A 168 -4.33 4.77 10.66
C TYR A 168 -4.86 3.66 11.57
N PHE A 169 -4.32 2.45 11.46
CA PHE A 169 -4.87 1.26 12.12
C PHE A 169 -4.94 1.36 13.64
N LEU A 170 -4.08 2.16 14.28
CA LEU A 170 -4.13 2.45 15.70
C LEU A 170 -5.04 3.66 15.96
N PRO A 171 -6.21 3.47 16.64
CA PRO A 171 -7.20 4.52 16.81
C PRO A 171 -6.69 5.81 17.47
N ASP A 172 -5.80 5.68 18.45
CA ASP A 172 -5.22 6.78 19.21
C ASP A 172 -4.26 7.66 18.39
N ARG A 173 -3.84 7.19 17.23
CA ARG A 173 -2.96 7.93 16.31
C ARG A 173 -3.70 8.68 15.21
N ASN A 174 -5.00 8.69 15.23
CA ASN A 174 -5.83 9.46 14.33
C ASN A 174 -6.17 10.84 14.93
N PRO A 175 -6.57 11.83 14.12
CA PRO A 175 -6.63 11.75 12.66
C PRO A 175 -5.24 11.81 12.01
N VAL A 176 -5.12 11.20 10.81
CA VAL A 176 -4.03 11.46 9.89
C VAL A 176 -4.35 12.71 9.10
N THR A 177 -3.42 13.67 9.05
CA THR A 177 -3.60 14.91 8.29
C THR A 177 -2.60 14.97 7.15
N ILE A 178 -3.04 15.40 5.97
CA ILE A 178 -2.20 15.58 4.79
C ILE A 178 -2.39 17.01 4.29
N ARG A 179 -1.34 17.82 4.38
CA ARG A 179 -1.32 19.18 3.86
C ARG A 179 -0.69 19.17 2.48
N VAL A 180 -1.35 19.75 1.47
CA VAL A 180 -0.77 19.92 0.14
C VAL A 180 -0.15 21.31 0.07
N LEU A 181 1.18 21.35 0.11
CA LEU A 181 1.90 22.59 0.35
C LEU A 181 2.07 23.45 -0.91
N ARG A 182 2.60 22.85 -2.00
CA ARG A 182 3.00 23.56 -3.20
C ARG A 182 3.23 22.62 -4.37
N ARG A 183 3.35 23.20 -5.57
CA ARG A 183 3.97 22.57 -6.75
C ARG A 183 5.36 23.16 -6.92
N GLU A 184 6.31 22.31 -7.31
CA GLU A 184 7.65 22.75 -7.69
C GLU A 184 8.30 21.76 -8.65
N ARG A 185 9.27 22.24 -9.43
CA ARG A 185 10.10 21.38 -10.25
C ARG A 185 11.30 20.94 -9.47
N ILE A 186 11.58 19.63 -9.43
CA ILE A 186 12.71 19.06 -8.70
C ILE A 186 13.59 18.22 -9.61
N ARG A 187 14.84 18.08 -9.21
CA ARG A 187 15.80 17.14 -9.79
C ARG A 187 16.15 16.08 -8.77
N VAL A 188 15.99 14.82 -9.17
CA VAL A 188 16.43 13.61 -8.44
C VAL A 188 17.33 12.78 -9.37
N PRO A 189 18.06 11.75 -8.91
CA PRO A 189 18.90 10.93 -9.79
C PRO A 189 18.16 10.33 -10.99
N ALA A 190 16.86 10.01 -10.85
CA ALA A 190 16.03 9.50 -11.93
C ALA A 190 15.68 10.55 -13.02
N GLY A 191 15.92 11.85 -12.80
CA GLY A 191 15.62 12.91 -13.76
C GLY A 191 15.01 14.16 -13.13
N GLU A 192 14.39 14.97 -13.99
CA GLU A 192 13.65 16.19 -13.59
C GLU A 192 12.15 15.94 -13.69
N PHE A 193 11.40 16.42 -12.70
CA PHE A 193 9.97 16.20 -12.56
C PHE A 193 9.26 17.43 -12.03
N ASP A 194 8.06 17.67 -12.50
CA ASP A 194 7.09 18.52 -11.81
C ASP A 194 6.49 17.72 -10.66
N ALA A 195 6.42 18.29 -9.48
CA ALA A 195 6.06 17.59 -8.25
C ALA A 195 5.03 18.36 -7.43
N LEU A 196 4.13 17.60 -6.80
CA LEU A 196 3.29 18.03 -5.69
C LEU A 196 4.01 17.72 -4.37
N VAL A 197 4.17 18.73 -3.53
CA VAL A 197 4.76 18.58 -2.20
C VAL A 197 3.66 18.48 -1.16
N ILE A 198 3.67 17.38 -0.42
CA ILE A 198 2.72 17.13 0.65
C ILE A 198 3.44 16.93 1.97
N GLN A 199 2.74 17.25 3.05
CA GLN A 199 3.19 17.02 4.43
C GLN A 199 2.20 16.09 5.13
N PRO A 200 2.49 14.78 5.21
CA PRO A 200 1.72 13.86 6.04
C PRO A 200 2.05 14.08 7.52
N VAL A 201 1.03 14.07 8.38
CA VAL A 201 1.17 14.17 9.83
C VAL A 201 0.34 13.07 10.48
N ILE A 202 1.02 12.23 11.28
CA ILE A 202 0.41 11.14 12.05
C ILE A 202 0.78 11.35 13.52
N LYS A 203 -0.15 11.16 14.45
CA LYS A 203 0.11 11.18 15.89
C LYS A 203 0.96 9.96 16.30
N SER A 204 2.23 9.96 15.95
CA SER A 204 3.17 8.86 16.21
C SER A 204 4.55 9.37 16.53
N LYS A 205 5.47 8.50 16.92
CA LYS A 205 6.90 8.81 17.10
C LYS A 205 7.74 8.49 15.85
N GLY A 206 7.15 8.44 14.68
CA GLY A 206 7.82 8.06 13.42
C GLY A 206 8.21 9.26 12.55
N ILE A 207 8.63 8.97 11.34
CA ILE A 207 9.04 9.94 10.30
C ILE A 207 7.91 10.95 10.03
N PHE A 208 6.67 10.52 10.06
CA PHE A 208 5.48 11.35 9.84
C PHE A 208 4.87 11.89 11.14
N SER A 209 5.64 11.96 12.23
CA SER A 209 5.16 12.54 13.49
C SER A 209 4.89 14.04 13.36
N GLU A 210 4.08 14.59 14.25
CA GLU A 210 3.77 16.04 14.31
C GLU A 210 5.03 16.92 14.36
N ASN A 211 6.11 16.42 14.98
CA ASN A 211 7.40 17.09 15.10
C ASN A 211 8.41 16.67 14.01
N GLY A 212 8.06 15.71 13.14
CA GLY A 212 8.99 15.16 12.16
C GLY A 212 9.13 16.01 10.90
N HIS A 213 8.20 16.94 10.65
CA HIS A 213 8.18 17.82 9.47
C HIS A 213 8.54 17.11 8.15
N ALA A 214 8.10 15.87 7.99
CA ALA A 214 8.38 15.11 6.78
C ALA A 214 7.63 15.71 5.58
N GLU A 215 8.34 15.98 4.50
CA GLU A 215 7.75 16.32 3.21
C GLU A 215 7.92 15.15 2.23
N VAL A 216 6.89 14.91 1.42
CA VAL A 216 6.88 13.91 0.35
C VAL A 216 6.58 14.60 -0.96
N TRP A 217 7.40 14.35 -1.97
CA TRP A 217 7.24 14.83 -3.33
C TRP A 217 6.64 13.71 -4.19
N LEU A 218 5.44 13.91 -4.67
CA LEU A 218 4.78 13.03 -5.63
C LEU A 218 4.86 13.66 -7.01
N SER A 219 5.05 12.86 -8.07
CA SER A 219 4.98 13.40 -9.45
C SER A 219 3.62 14.04 -9.72
N ASP A 220 3.62 15.21 -10.35
CA ASP A 220 2.39 15.93 -10.73
C ASP A 220 1.83 15.37 -12.05
N ASP A 221 1.62 14.06 -12.09
CA ASP A 221 1.02 13.30 -13.17
C ASP A 221 0.05 12.24 -12.62
N ASP A 222 -0.62 11.51 -13.50
CA ASP A 222 -1.59 10.48 -13.12
C ASP A 222 -0.98 9.31 -12.30
N ALA A 223 0.32 9.07 -12.42
CA ALA A 223 1.00 7.99 -11.70
C ALA A 223 1.33 8.36 -10.26
N ARG A 224 1.53 9.65 -9.95
CA ARG A 224 1.84 10.17 -8.61
C ARG A 224 2.89 9.35 -7.87
N ILE A 225 3.98 8.99 -8.58
CA ILE A 225 5.08 8.24 -7.96
C ILE A 225 5.80 9.11 -6.94
N MET A 226 6.28 8.50 -5.86
CA MET A 226 7.10 9.19 -4.88
C MET A 226 8.48 9.46 -5.47
N LEU A 227 8.80 10.74 -5.68
CA LEU A 227 10.06 11.21 -6.24
C LEU A 227 11.13 11.38 -5.17
N GLN A 228 10.69 11.89 -4.03
CA GLN A 228 11.56 12.24 -2.92
C GLN A 228 10.76 12.22 -1.61
N MET A 229 11.43 11.89 -0.52
CA MET A 229 10.96 12.12 0.84
C MET A 229 12.09 12.75 1.65
N LYS A 230 11.78 13.75 2.44
CA LYS A 230 12.70 14.34 3.42
C LYS A 230 12.02 14.39 4.77
N SER A 231 12.73 13.95 5.81
CA SER A 231 12.24 14.02 7.18
C SER A 231 13.28 14.62 8.09
N ALA A 232 12.86 15.48 9.00
CA ALA A 232 13.70 15.92 10.10
C ALA A 232 13.52 14.96 11.28
N LEU A 233 14.62 14.43 11.78
CA LEU A 233 14.68 13.64 13.01
C LEU A 233 15.40 14.47 14.08
N SER A 234 15.21 14.14 15.36
CA SER A 234 15.85 14.84 16.47
C SER A 234 17.39 14.85 16.41
N PHE A 235 17.98 13.90 15.66
CA PHE A 235 19.43 13.70 15.51
C PHE A 235 19.91 13.75 14.05
N GLY A 236 19.11 14.29 13.13
CA GLY A 236 19.48 14.43 11.72
C GLY A 236 18.28 14.38 10.78
N SER A 237 18.49 14.00 9.52
CA SER A 237 17.42 13.83 8.55
C SER A 237 17.59 12.52 7.78
N LEU A 238 16.49 11.81 7.56
CA LEU A 238 16.43 10.65 6.68
C LEU A 238 15.74 11.06 5.39
N ASN A 239 16.43 10.88 4.26
CA ASN A 239 15.95 11.34 2.96
C ASN A 239 16.01 10.19 1.96
N LEU A 240 14.98 10.10 1.11
CA LEU A 240 14.92 9.19 -0.03
C LEU A 240 14.89 10.01 -1.32
N TYR A 241 15.66 9.57 -2.33
CA TYR A 241 15.70 10.19 -3.65
C TYR A 241 15.53 9.12 -4.72
N LEU A 242 14.53 9.26 -5.58
CA LEU A 242 14.25 8.31 -6.67
C LEU A 242 15.46 8.23 -7.62
N THR A 243 15.96 7.01 -7.84
CA THR A 243 17.08 6.71 -8.74
C THR A 243 16.62 6.07 -10.04
N SER A 244 15.61 5.24 -9.98
CA SER A 244 15.01 4.60 -11.14
C SER A 244 13.55 4.22 -10.87
N TYR A 245 12.77 4.05 -11.94
CA TYR A 245 11.40 3.57 -11.80
C TYR A 245 10.94 2.77 -13.01
N ARG A 246 10.10 1.81 -12.77
CA ARG A 246 9.33 1.07 -13.75
C ARG A 246 7.84 1.20 -13.40
N ARG A 247 7.05 1.73 -14.32
CA ARG A 247 5.60 1.81 -14.17
C ARG A 247 4.97 0.42 -14.38
N ALA A 248 3.81 0.21 -13.78
CA ALA A 248 2.99 -0.94 -14.11
C ALA A 248 2.67 -0.94 -15.62
N PRO A 249 2.62 -2.11 -16.28
CA PRO A 249 2.11 -2.19 -17.65
C PRO A 249 0.74 -1.54 -17.76
N ALA A 250 0.50 -0.81 -18.86
CA ALA A 250 -0.81 -0.25 -19.13
C ALA A 250 -1.85 -1.38 -19.08
N ARG A 251 -2.96 -1.18 -18.36
CA ARG A 251 -4.07 -2.13 -18.39
C ARG A 251 -4.58 -2.21 -19.82
N THR A 252 -4.32 -3.31 -20.48
CA THR A 252 -5.02 -3.61 -21.72
C THR A 252 -6.50 -3.76 -21.30
N SER A 253 -7.34 -2.80 -21.69
CA SER A 253 -8.79 -2.96 -21.58
C SER A 253 -9.16 -4.17 -22.40
N ALA A 254 -9.43 -5.30 -21.72
CA ALA A 254 -10.07 -6.42 -22.36
C ALA A 254 -11.46 -5.93 -22.80
N ASN A 255 -11.61 -5.67 -24.09
CA ASN A 255 -12.91 -5.46 -24.72
C ASN A 255 -13.73 -6.73 -24.48
N HIS A 256 -14.79 -6.61 -23.72
CA HIS A 256 -15.90 -7.55 -23.67
C HIS A 256 -17.11 -6.95 -24.37
#